data_5d63b3cae78b75e1022d91afa7181d19
#
_entry.id   5d63b3cae78b75e1022d91afa7181d19
#
_cell.length_a   1.000
_cell.length_b   1.000
_cell.length_c   1.000
_cell.angle_alpha   90.00
_cell.angle_beta   90.00
_cell.angle_gamma   90.00
#
_symmetry.space_group_name_H-M   'P 1'
#
loop_
_entity.id
_entity.type
_entity.pdbx_description
1 polymer ?
#
loop_
_entity_poly.entity_id
_entity_poly.type
_entity_poly.pdbx_seq_one_letter_code
_entity_poly.pdbx_strand_id
1 'polypeptide(L)'
;MNLNIAALAWRNIRTRKARSWLTILGVLIGATAIVTLVAIGTGVEQAVLRQFRDVGLDVVLLVPGETTGQGMSAPPDFGAQISVEGKAGGSPALGAQSLTGLTGSEGSRVLDPSALRREVPAITEIGQVSTRVFAVSAGQVSGFVRVVTPSRDLVDGFPGLLGGFEIAEGHLAAPDASSQVVLGAGIAVEMSAGVGDVITVDGVRLTVSGILKPSVGGNPAIGGDLVTGQGAEAFQSLASTDDAVFVLHEHSAALWPDMTMSSIVAVRIRTGISVTETIEQINGALELQGLRMTPISTQALADNVQRTLGMVEIVLVSIASISLLVGAVGMMNTMYTSVLERTREIGILKSVGAKDRQVLGLFLLDSGLMGLAGGGLGAALGVVASFLSTDPLGDLIGVTTFAPVFPAWLLAGAVGLSCVLGSLAGLWPAWHAARTDPVTALAAE
;
A
#
# COMPACT_ATOMS: atom_id res chain seq x y z
N MET A 1 -9.76 -39.55 -31.42
CA MET A 1 -10.86 -38.73 -31.99
C MET A 1 -10.95 -37.31 -31.37
N ASN A 2 -10.05 -36.94 -30.47
CA ASN A 2 -10.16 -35.67 -29.71
C ASN A 2 -9.42 -34.48 -30.35
N LEU A 3 -8.47 -34.67 -31.26
CA LEU A 3 -7.73 -33.56 -31.88
C LEU A 3 -8.51 -32.76 -32.92
N ASN A 4 -9.51 -33.39 -33.56
CA ASN A 4 -10.30 -32.76 -34.63
C ASN A 4 -11.36 -31.78 -34.10
N ILE A 5 -11.81 -31.91 -32.84
CA ILE A 5 -12.86 -31.06 -32.25
C ILE A 5 -12.31 -29.68 -31.88
N ALA A 6 -11.12 -29.62 -31.31
CA ALA A 6 -10.45 -28.35 -30.97
C ALA A 6 -10.08 -27.55 -32.23
N ALA A 7 -9.62 -28.22 -33.30
CA ALA A 7 -9.30 -27.57 -34.57
C ALA A 7 -10.57 -27.04 -35.28
N LEU A 8 -11.69 -27.73 -35.16
CA LEU A 8 -13.00 -27.29 -35.65
C LEU A 8 -13.52 -26.07 -34.87
N ALA A 9 -13.41 -26.08 -33.56
CA ALA A 9 -13.79 -24.95 -32.70
C ALA A 9 -12.94 -23.71 -33.03
N TRP A 10 -11.62 -23.87 -33.19
CA TRP A 10 -10.72 -22.76 -33.56
C TRP A 10 -11.06 -22.16 -34.93
N ARG A 11 -11.40 -23.01 -35.91
CA ARG A 11 -11.80 -22.56 -37.25
C ARG A 11 -13.13 -21.81 -37.24
N ASN A 12 -14.07 -22.19 -36.36
CA ASN A 12 -15.36 -21.53 -36.18
C ASN A 12 -15.23 -20.11 -35.58
N ILE A 13 -14.33 -19.91 -34.62
CA ILE A 13 -14.04 -18.59 -34.06
C ILE A 13 -13.52 -17.62 -35.12
N ARG A 14 -12.75 -18.13 -36.11
CA ARG A 14 -12.15 -17.32 -37.17
C ARG A 14 -13.13 -16.90 -38.27
N THR A 15 -14.22 -17.62 -38.48
CA THR A 15 -15.18 -17.37 -39.59
C THR A 15 -16.27 -16.35 -39.25
N ARG A 16 -16.64 -16.16 -37.96
CA ARG A 16 -17.69 -15.23 -37.48
C ARG A 16 -17.14 -14.10 -36.60
N LYS A 17 -16.29 -13.26 -37.20
CA LYS A 17 -15.41 -12.33 -36.49
C LYS A 17 -16.13 -11.34 -35.53
N ALA A 18 -17.19 -10.67 -35.93
CA ALA A 18 -17.75 -9.58 -35.15
C ALA A 18 -18.45 -10.03 -33.84
N ARG A 19 -19.27 -11.08 -33.90
CA ARG A 19 -20.06 -11.54 -32.76
C ARG A 19 -19.21 -12.26 -31.71
N SER A 20 -18.31 -13.17 -32.16
CA SER A 20 -17.40 -13.87 -31.27
C SER A 20 -16.42 -12.90 -30.59
N TRP A 21 -15.97 -11.86 -31.31
CA TRP A 21 -15.12 -10.81 -30.73
C TRP A 21 -15.83 -10.01 -29.65
N LEU A 22 -17.10 -9.63 -29.85
CA LEU A 22 -17.87 -8.88 -28.84
C LEU A 22 -18.05 -9.68 -27.55
N THR A 23 -18.24 -10.99 -27.68
CA THR A 23 -18.37 -11.91 -26.53
C THR A 23 -17.07 -12.08 -25.79
N ILE A 24 -15.98 -12.31 -26.52
CA ILE A 24 -14.62 -12.41 -25.95
C ILE A 24 -14.25 -11.11 -25.25
N LEU A 25 -14.63 -9.94 -25.79
CA LEU A 25 -14.34 -8.63 -25.26
C LEU A 25 -14.97 -8.40 -23.87
N GLY A 26 -16.20 -8.88 -23.63
CA GLY A 26 -16.83 -8.80 -22.31
C GLY A 26 -16.04 -9.57 -21.24
N VAL A 27 -15.62 -10.81 -21.54
CA VAL A 27 -14.80 -11.63 -20.62
C VAL A 27 -13.39 -11.06 -20.50
N LEU A 28 -12.82 -10.55 -21.58
CA LEU A 28 -11.51 -9.92 -21.62
C LEU A 28 -11.45 -8.72 -20.67
N ILE A 29 -12.43 -7.80 -20.73
CA ILE A 29 -12.48 -6.63 -19.84
C ILE A 29 -12.53 -7.06 -18.37
N GLY A 30 -13.40 -8.03 -18.03
CA GLY A 30 -13.51 -8.54 -16.67
C GLY A 30 -12.21 -9.19 -16.16
N ALA A 31 -11.58 -10.03 -16.98
CA ALA A 31 -10.32 -10.67 -16.65
C ALA A 31 -9.17 -9.65 -16.54
N THR A 32 -9.10 -8.67 -17.46
CA THR A 32 -8.12 -7.58 -17.40
C THR A 32 -8.27 -6.80 -16.08
N ALA A 33 -9.49 -6.42 -15.72
CA ALA A 33 -9.75 -5.69 -14.49
C ALA A 33 -9.30 -6.47 -13.26
N ILE A 34 -9.64 -7.77 -13.15
CA ILE A 34 -9.21 -8.62 -12.02
C ILE A 34 -7.69 -8.66 -11.93
N VAL A 35 -7.00 -8.97 -13.03
CA VAL A 35 -5.54 -9.10 -13.02
C VAL A 35 -4.87 -7.77 -12.68
N THR A 36 -5.32 -6.68 -13.29
CA THR A 36 -4.74 -5.35 -13.04
C THR A 36 -4.93 -4.91 -11.58
N LEU A 37 -6.17 -5.00 -11.07
CA LEU A 37 -6.49 -4.52 -9.73
C LEU A 37 -5.81 -5.35 -8.64
N VAL A 38 -5.81 -6.68 -8.77
CA VAL A 38 -5.15 -7.55 -7.79
C VAL A 38 -3.62 -7.41 -7.87
N ALA A 39 -3.04 -7.31 -9.07
CA ALA A 39 -1.59 -7.14 -9.21
C ALA A 39 -1.09 -5.81 -8.63
N ILE A 40 -1.86 -4.73 -8.81
CA ILE A 40 -1.57 -3.43 -8.19
C ILE A 40 -1.77 -3.50 -6.68
N GLY A 41 -2.88 -4.05 -6.20
CA GLY A 41 -3.16 -4.19 -4.77
C GLY A 41 -2.09 -4.97 -4.02
N THR A 42 -1.69 -6.14 -4.53
CA THR A 42 -0.60 -6.94 -3.95
C THR A 42 0.76 -6.25 -4.06
N GLY A 43 0.98 -5.45 -5.11
CA GLY A 43 2.19 -4.64 -5.27
C GLY A 43 2.30 -3.54 -4.21
N VAL A 44 1.21 -2.79 -3.98
CA VAL A 44 1.12 -1.76 -2.94
C VAL A 44 1.29 -2.38 -1.55
N GLU A 45 0.59 -3.47 -1.26
CA GLU A 45 0.72 -4.21 0.00
C GLU A 45 2.19 -4.57 0.27
N GLN A 46 2.87 -5.17 -0.71
CA GLN A 46 4.28 -5.54 -0.55
C GLN A 46 5.21 -4.33 -0.41
N ALA A 47 4.93 -3.21 -1.08
CA ALA A 47 5.73 -1.99 -0.94
C ALA A 47 5.62 -1.43 0.48
N VAL A 48 4.40 -1.33 1.00
CA VAL A 48 4.13 -0.88 2.37
C VAL A 48 4.75 -1.83 3.41
N LEU A 49 4.57 -3.14 3.27
CA LEU A 49 5.14 -4.12 4.20
C LEU A 49 6.68 -4.14 4.17
N ARG A 50 7.31 -3.85 3.03
CA ARG A 50 8.78 -3.68 2.98
C ARG A 50 9.23 -2.50 3.82
N GLN A 51 8.56 -1.37 3.73
CA GLN A 51 8.87 -0.19 4.53
C GLN A 51 8.78 -0.46 6.04
N PHE A 52 7.75 -1.19 6.48
CA PHE A 52 7.66 -1.61 7.89
C PHE A 52 8.74 -2.61 8.30
N ARG A 53 9.19 -3.48 7.39
CA ARG A 53 10.31 -4.40 7.66
C ARG A 53 11.64 -3.68 7.79
N ASP A 54 11.85 -2.61 7.03
CA ASP A 54 13.08 -1.81 7.11
C ASP A 54 13.15 -1.06 8.46
N VAL A 55 12.01 -0.66 9.03
CA VAL A 55 11.92 -0.12 10.39
C VAL A 55 12.15 -1.21 11.46
N GLY A 56 11.70 -2.43 11.20
CA GLY A 56 11.68 -3.56 12.12
C GLY A 56 10.28 -3.80 12.70
N LEU A 57 9.79 -5.03 12.56
CA LEU A 57 8.49 -5.43 13.11
C LEU A 57 8.54 -5.66 14.64
N ASP A 58 9.73 -5.71 15.19
CA ASP A 58 10.06 -5.84 16.60
C ASP A 58 10.22 -4.48 17.31
N VAL A 59 9.91 -3.38 16.61
CA VAL A 59 10.00 -2.03 17.16
C VAL A 59 8.64 -1.58 17.69
N VAL A 60 8.64 -1.00 18.89
CA VAL A 60 7.51 -0.32 19.52
C VAL A 60 7.87 1.15 19.71
N LEU A 61 7.01 2.03 19.23
CA LEU A 61 7.12 3.47 19.45
C LEU A 61 6.29 3.87 20.65
N LEU A 62 6.91 4.56 21.58
CA LEU A 62 6.24 5.18 22.72
C LEU A 62 6.01 6.65 22.40
N VAL A 63 4.75 7.03 22.27
CA VAL A 63 4.34 8.41 21.92
C VAL A 63 3.71 9.06 23.13
N PRO A 64 4.08 10.30 23.51
CA PRO A 64 3.46 11.00 24.62
C PRO A 64 1.98 11.29 24.33
N GLY A 65 1.13 11.08 25.32
CA GLY A 65 -0.32 11.34 25.26
C GLY A 65 -1.16 10.16 25.72
N GLU A 66 -2.38 10.46 26.18
CA GLU A 66 -3.39 9.44 26.45
C GLU A 66 -4.16 9.15 25.16
N THR A 67 -4.19 7.91 24.72
CA THR A 67 -5.25 7.48 23.82
C THR A 67 -6.54 7.49 24.65
N THR A 68 -7.40 8.48 24.44
CA THR A 68 -8.79 8.39 24.87
C THR A 68 -9.34 7.10 24.28
N GLY A 69 -9.61 6.13 25.13
CA GLY A 69 -9.95 4.71 24.94
C GLY A 69 -10.86 4.24 23.80
N GLN A 70 -10.78 4.86 22.64
CA GLN A 70 -11.26 4.28 21.40
C GLN A 70 -10.12 3.48 20.79
N GLY A 71 -10.08 2.22 21.21
CA GLY A 71 -9.15 1.26 20.66
C GLY A 71 -9.16 1.29 19.15
N MET A 72 -7.98 1.03 18.53
CA MET A 72 -7.76 0.82 17.09
C MET A 72 -8.62 -0.31 16.48
N SER A 73 -9.85 -0.53 16.98
CA SER A 73 -10.78 -1.58 16.54
C SER A 73 -12.03 -1.05 15.85
N ALA A 74 -12.20 0.26 15.67
CA ALA A 74 -13.26 0.77 14.81
C ALA A 74 -12.75 0.86 13.37
N PRO A 75 -13.43 0.22 12.39
CA PRO A 75 -13.14 0.46 10.98
C PRO A 75 -13.36 1.96 10.70
N PRO A 76 -12.51 2.58 9.85
CA PRO A 76 -12.71 3.97 9.47
C PRO A 76 -14.10 4.10 8.87
N ASP A 77 -14.87 5.06 9.39
CA ASP A 77 -16.22 5.38 8.91
C ASP A 77 -16.07 6.01 7.51
N PHE A 78 -16.16 5.21 6.46
CA PHE A 78 -16.02 5.63 5.06
C PHE A 78 -17.11 6.62 4.60
N GLY A 79 -18.00 7.05 5.50
CA GLY A 79 -19.12 7.95 5.23
C GLY A 79 -18.91 9.42 5.61
N ALA A 80 -17.86 9.78 6.31
CA ALA A 80 -17.69 11.15 6.82
C ALA A 80 -16.59 11.91 6.03
N GLN A 81 -17.10 12.77 5.14
CA GLN A 81 -16.43 13.96 4.59
C GLN A 81 -15.37 13.77 3.51
N ILE A 82 -15.83 13.49 2.29
CA ILE A 82 -15.22 14.08 1.10
C ILE A 82 -15.77 15.53 0.98
N SER A 83 -15.18 16.47 1.68
CA SER A 83 -15.35 17.88 1.39
C SER A 83 -14.22 18.29 0.46
N VAL A 84 -14.47 18.18 -0.84
CA VAL A 84 -13.64 18.82 -1.87
C VAL A 84 -13.94 20.32 -1.82
N GLU A 85 -13.16 21.07 -1.10
CA GLU A 85 -13.13 22.52 -1.22
C GLU A 85 -11.87 22.93 -1.99
N GLY A 86 -12.06 23.11 -3.30
CA GLY A 86 -11.03 23.60 -4.19
C GLY A 86 -10.65 25.03 -3.86
N LYS A 87 -9.35 25.26 -3.59
CA LYS A 87 -8.75 26.56 -3.84
C LYS A 87 -7.30 26.39 -4.28
N ALA A 88 -7.08 26.78 -5.52
CA ALA A 88 -5.78 26.82 -6.14
C ALA A 88 -4.88 27.90 -5.50
N GLY A 89 -3.61 27.59 -5.33
CA GLY A 89 -2.53 28.55 -5.23
C GLY A 89 -2.18 29.00 -3.81
N GLY A 90 -1.19 28.37 -3.25
CA GLY A 90 -0.48 28.82 -2.05
C GLY A 90 0.33 27.65 -1.49
N SER A 91 1.63 27.81 -1.37
CA SER A 91 2.49 26.87 -0.63
C SER A 91 1.81 26.50 0.69
N PRO A 92 1.76 25.22 1.07
CA PRO A 92 1.23 24.85 2.38
C PRO A 92 2.22 25.33 3.43
N ALA A 93 2.02 26.53 3.95
CA ALA A 93 2.50 26.84 5.27
C ALA A 93 1.88 25.79 6.18
N LEU A 94 2.66 24.81 6.61
CA LEU A 94 2.30 23.81 7.61
C LEU A 94 1.66 24.58 8.77
N GLY A 95 0.33 24.46 8.88
CA GLY A 95 -0.41 25.15 9.91
C GLY A 95 0.14 24.74 11.26
N ALA A 96 0.61 25.69 12.04
CA ALA A 96 1.13 25.52 13.39
C ALA A 96 0.15 24.81 14.35
N GLN A 97 -1.04 24.45 13.88
CA GLN A 97 -2.10 23.83 14.68
C GLN A 97 -1.98 22.30 14.80
N SER A 98 -1.33 21.62 13.85
CA SER A 98 -1.18 20.15 13.95
C SER A 98 -0.01 19.71 14.83
N LEU A 99 0.93 20.60 15.13
CA LEU A 99 2.09 20.29 15.99
C LEU A 99 1.84 20.56 17.48
N THR A 100 0.76 21.26 17.85
CA THR A 100 0.44 21.58 19.24
C THR A 100 0.07 20.34 20.08
N GLY A 101 -0.33 19.24 19.43
CA GLY A 101 -0.62 17.98 20.10
C GLY A 101 0.64 17.17 20.47
N LEU A 102 1.78 17.45 19.83
CA LEU A 102 3.07 16.78 20.09
C LEU A 102 3.96 17.56 21.07
N THR A 103 3.66 18.82 21.33
CA THR A 103 4.30 19.57 22.41
C THR A 103 3.75 19.06 23.74
N GLY A 104 4.50 18.18 24.39
CA GLY A 104 4.15 17.59 25.66
C GLY A 104 3.60 18.63 26.63
N SER A 105 2.50 18.29 27.29
CA SER A 105 1.93 19.09 28.37
C SER A 105 3.01 19.48 29.39
N GLU A 106 3.03 20.72 29.78
CA GLU A 106 3.88 21.22 30.89
C GLU A 106 3.81 20.24 32.06
N GLY A 107 4.94 19.62 32.40
CA GLY A 107 5.07 18.71 33.54
C GLY A 107 5.38 17.24 33.24
N SER A 108 5.54 16.84 31.98
CA SER A 108 5.92 15.45 31.65
C SER A 108 7.34 15.15 32.16
N ARG A 109 7.46 14.13 32.99
CA ARG A 109 8.77 13.61 33.43
C ARG A 109 9.50 13.02 32.20
N VAL A 110 10.81 13.21 32.18
CA VAL A 110 11.66 12.60 31.15
C VAL A 110 11.71 11.09 31.37
N LEU A 111 11.49 10.29 30.31
CA LEU A 111 11.65 8.86 30.38
C LEU A 111 13.13 8.53 30.70
N ASP A 112 13.36 7.73 31.73
CA ASP A 112 14.68 7.15 31.98
C ASP A 112 14.82 5.82 31.21
N PRO A 113 15.61 5.78 30.10
CA PRO A 113 15.79 4.56 29.31
C PRO A 113 16.40 3.42 30.11
N SER A 114 17.25 3.74 31.08
CA SER A 114 17.93 2.76 31.91
C SER A 114 16.99 2.09 32.91
N ALA A 115 16.01 2.84 33.42
CA ALA A 115 14.97 2.31 34.29
C ALA A 115 14.00 1.40 33.49
N LEU A 116 13.57 1.84 32.30
CA LEU A 116 12.69 1.04 31.44
C LEU A 116 13.34 -0.31 31.05
N ARG A 117 14.63 -0.29 30.71
CA ARG A 117 15.39 -1.52 30.37
C ARG A 117 15.53 -2.48 31.56
N ARG A 118 15.58 -1.95 32.78
CA ARG A 118 15.64 -2.78 34.02
C ARG A 118 14.31 -3.45 34.32
N GLU A 119 13.23 -2.73 34.12
CA GLU A 119 11.86 -3.21 34.41
C GLU A 119 11.36 -4.18 33.33
N VAL A 120 11.76 -3.99 32.07
CA VAL A 120 11.36 -4.82 30.93
C VAL A 120 12.58 -5.45 30.26
N PRO A 121 13.04 -6.63 30.71
CA PRO A 121 14.25 -7.30 30.17
C PRO A 121 14.14 -7.76 28.71
N ALA A 122 12.93 -7.75 28.16
CA ALA A 122 12.67 -8.04 26.74
C ALA A 122 13.20 -6.95 25.81
N ILE A 123 13.50 -5.76 26.31
CA ILE A 123 14.00 -4.64 25.56
C ILE A 123 15.51 -4.81 25.29
N THR A 124 15.91 -4.72 24.05
CA THR A 124 17.32 -4.79 23.62
C THR A 124 17.91 -3.41 23.37
N GLU A 125 17.20 -2.53 22.68
CA GLU A 125 17.65 -1.20 22.31
C GLU A 125 16.55 -0.16 22.58
N ILE A 126 16.98 1.04 22.94
CA ILE A 126 16.10 2.18 23.17
C ILE A 126 16.71 3.37 22.46
N GLY A 127 15.98 3.96 21.53
CA GLY A 127 16.32 5.21 20.87
C GLY A 127 15.33 6.30 21.25
N GLN A 128 15.81 7.52 21.42
CA GLN A 128 14.98 8.69 21.75
C GLN A 128 15.06 9.71 20.63
N VAL A 129 13.95 10.37 20.35
CA VAL A 129 13.92 11.51 19.44
C VAL A 129 12.97 12.57 19.96
N SER A 130 13.39 13.81 19.91
CA SER A 130 12.54 14.95 20.16
C SER A 130 12.42 15.79 18.90
N THR A 131 11.26 16.40 18.71
CA THR A 131 10.99 17.23 17.52
C THR A 131 10.36 18.53 17.94
N ARG A 132 10.86 19.67 17.42
CA ARG A 132 10.29 20.98 17.65
C ARG A 132 10.52 21.89 16.43
N VAL A 133 9.64 22.87 16.26
CA VAL A 133 9.78 23.88 15.19
C VAL A 133 10.45 25.11 15.78
N PHE A 134 11.51 25.56 15.11
CA PHE A 134 12.28 26.75 15.49
C PHE A 134 12.38 27.73 14.35
N ALA A 135 12.60 29.00 14.68
CA ALA A 135 13.00 29.98 13.71
C ALA A 135 14.44 29.73 13.26
N VAL A 136 14.66 29.74 11.95
CA VAL A 136 15.98 29.53 11.36
C VAL A 136 16.34 30.70 10.47
N SER A 137 17.64 31.04 10.42
CA SER A 137 18.17 31.99 9.46
C SER A 137 19.54 31.54 8.93
N ALA A 138 19.72 31.68 7.62
CA ALA A 138 20.99 31.47 6.92
C ALA A 138 21.24 32.66 5.98
N GLY A 139 22.19 33.52 6.31
CA GLY A 139 22.41 34.76 5.56
C GLY A 139 21.18 35.66 5.53
N GLN A 140 20.57 35.82 4.35
CA GLN A 140 19.35 36.64 4.15
C GLN A 140 18.06 35.82 4.15
N VAL A 141 18.16 34.48 4.16
CA VAL A 141 16.98 33.61 4.19
C VAL A 141 16.60 33.34 5.64
N SER A 142 15.32 33.53 5.96
CA SER A 142 14.76 33.23 7.29
C SER A 142 13.42 32.54 7.13
N GLY A 143 13.16 31.58 8.02
CA GLY A 143 11.93 30.79 7.99
C GLY A 143 11.75 30.03 9.29
N PHE A 144 10.83 29.08 9.25
CA PHE A 144 10.66 28.10 10.34
C PHE A 144 11.08 26.73 9.84
N VAL A 145 11.82 26.01 10.68
CA VAL A 145 12.31 24.68 10.35
C VAL A 145 11.99 23.73 11.50
N ARG A 146 11.75 22.48 11.16
CA ARG A 146 11.62 21.42 12.13
C ARG A 146 13.01 20.94 12.54
N VAL A 147 13.34 21.07 13.82
CA VAL A 147 14.56 20.51 14.42
C VAL A 147 14.22 19.16 15.01
N VAL A 148 14.91 18.15 14.58
CA VAL A 148 14.80 16.76 15.04
C VAL A 148 16.07 16.43 15.81
N THR A 149 15.91 15.94 17.03
CA THR A 149 17.05 15.58 17.87
C THR A 149 17.05 14.09 18.19
N PRO A 150 17.59 13.26 17.28
CA PRO A 150 17.71 11.83 17.51
C PRO A 150 18.87 11.56 18.50
N SER A 151 18.68 10.57 19.38
CA SER A 151 19.79 10.00 20.12
C SER A 151 20.69 9.19 19.20
N ARG A 152 21.95 9.02 19.57
CA ARG A 152 22.89 8.21 18.78
C ARG A 152 22.40 6.76 18.67
N ASP A 153 21.88 6.21 19.77
CA ASP A 153 21.30 4.87 19.79
C ASP A 153 20.13 4.71 18.79
N LEU A 154 19.38 5.80 18.53
CA LEU A 154 18.33 5.78 17.52
C LEU A 154 18.91 5.74 16.10
N VAL A 155 19.92 6.57 15.82
CA VAL A 155 20.54 6.64 14.48
C VAL A 155 21.24 5.32 14.13
N ASP A 156 21.98 4.75 15.08
CA ASP A 156 22.74 3.53 14.86
C ASP A 156 21.88 2.27 14.94
N GLY A 157 20.91 2.24 15.87
CA GLY A 157 20.07 1.06 16.15
C GLY A 157 18.79 0.97 15.30
N PHE A 158 18.25 2.08 14.79
CA PHE A 158 16.97 2.13 14.10
C PHE A 158 17.05 2.86 12.74
N PRO A 159 17.92 2.42 11.81
CA PRO A 159 18.18 3.15 10.57
C PRO A 159 16.91 3.36 9.70
N GLY A 160 15.97 2.42 9.72
CA GLY A 160 14.73 2.51 8.95
C GLY A 160 13.72 3.51 9.52
N LEU A 161 13.81 3.87 10.80
CA LEU A 161 12.85 4.75 11.45
C LEU A 161 12.98 6.22 11.01
N LEU A 162 14.19 6.63 10.67
CA LEU A 162 14.50 7.99 10.20
C LEU A 162 14.48 8.11 8.66
N GLY A 163 13.73 7.27 7.97
CA GLY A 163 13.52 7.37 6.52
C GLY A 163 14.78 7.21 5.67
N GLY A 164 15.80 6.49 6.16
CA GLY A 164 17.11 6.35 5.51
C GLY A 164 18.01 7.55 5.80
N PHE A 165 18.46 7.67 7.04
CA PHE A 165 19.42 8.68 7.49
C PHE A 165 20.80 8.45 6.83
N GLU A 166 20.87 8.64 5.51
CA GLU A 166 22.08 8.51 4.75
C GLU A 166 22.67 9.88 4.42
N ILE A 167 23.95 10.08 4.70
CA ILE A 167 24.66 11.32 4.40
C ILE A 167 25.08 11.35 2.94
N ALA A 168 24.69 12.42 2.21
CA ALA A 168 25.12 12.67 0.83
C ALA A 168 26.49 13.35 0.81
N GLU A 169 26.67 14.36 1.66
CA GLU A 169 27.88 15.16 1.75
C GLU A 169 28.25 15.42 3.21
N GLY A 170 29.53 15.41 3.53
CA GLY A 170 30.02 15.66 4.87
C GLY A 170 29.98 14.42 5.78
N HIS A 171 29.70 14.61 7.06
CA HIS A 171 29.70 13.58 8.08
C HIS A 171 28.67 13.88 9.18
N LEU A 172 28.27 12.84 9.93
CA LEU A 172 27.44 13.01 11.12
C LEU A 172 28.21 13.84 12.17
N ALA A 173 27.51 14.70 12.92
CA ALA A 173 28.10 15.49 13.99
C ALA A 173 28.93 14.60 14.94
N ALA A 174 30.15 15.04 15.22
CA ALA A 174 31.02 14.33 16.14
C ALA A 174 30.45 14.40 17.58
N PRO A 175 30.67 13.37 18.42
CA PRO A 175 30.17 13.36 19.79
C PRO A 175 30.58 14.56 20.62
N ASP A 176 31.73 15.12 20.32
CA ASP A 176 32.33 16.25 21.08
C ASP A 176 31.98 17.63 20.49
N ALA A 177 31.29 17.67 19.35
CA ALA A 177 31.01 18.91 18.62
C ALA A 177 29.57 19.38 18.85
N SER A 178 29.34 20.10 19.94
CA SER A 178 28.01 20.58 20.34
C SER A 178 27.39 21.64 19.41
N SER A 179 28.12 22.19 18.45
CA SER A 179 27.66 23.21 17.52
C SER A 179 27.53 22.74 16.05
N GLN A 180 27.48 21.42 15.83
CA GLN A 180 27.33 20.84 14.51
C GLN A 180 25.90 20.38 14.25
N VAL A 181 25.48 20.48 12.97
CA VAL A 181 24.14 20.15 12.51
C VAL A 181 24.20 19.44 11.17
N VAL A 182 23.26 18.51 10.97
CA VAL A 182 23.04 17.85 9.68
C VAL A 182 21.74 18.39 9.10
N LEU A 183 21.76 18.77 7.82
CA LEU A 183 20.59 19.29 7.11
C LEU A 183 19.91 18.20 6.29
N GLY A 184 18.59 18.23 6.24
CA GLY A 184 17.83 17.51 5.22
C GLY A 184 18.06 18.12 3.83
N ALA A 185 17.93 17.30 2.79
CA ALA A 185 18.23 17.74 1.42
C ALA A 185 17.39 18.93 0.96
N GLY A 186 16.09 18.95 1.32
CA GLY A 186 15.18 20.04 0.98
C GLY A 186 15.58 21.36 1.65
N ILE A 187 15.86 21.32 2.95
CA ILE A 187 16.32 22.50 3.72
C ILE A 187 17.65 23.04 3.19
N ALA A 188 18.60 22.16 2.85
CA ALA A 188 19.88 22.56 2.30
C ALA A 188 19.72 23.40 1.01
N VAL A 189 18.81 22.96 0.13
CA VAL A 189 18.48 23.67 -1.12
C VAL A 189 17.74 24.98 -0.83
N GLU A 190 16.72 24.97 0.04
CA GLU A 190 15.91 26.16 0.38
C GLU A 190 16.76 27.26 1.01
N MET A 191 17.66 26.88 1.91
CA MET A 191 18.55 27.81 2.60
C MET A 191 19.83 28.12 1.81
N SER A 192 20.05 27.44 0.68
CA SER A 192 21.31 27.52 -0.10
C SER A 192 22.53 27.31 0.77
N ALA A 193 22.45 26.39 1.73
CA ALA A 193 23.48 26.11 2.73
C ALA A 193 24.23 24.81 2.38
N GLY A 194 25.57 24.90 2.33
CA GLY A 194 26.48 23.78 2.09
C GLY A 194 27.19 23.30 3.36
N VAL A 195 27.93 22.21 3.24
CA VAL A 195 28.78 21.71 4.33
C VAL A 195 29.85 22.75 4.68
N GLY A 196 29.95 23.10 5.96
CA GLY A 196 30.84 24.12 6.49
C GLY A 196 30.19 25.49 6.68
N ASP A 197 29.01 25.73 6.15
CA ASP A 197 28.28 26.98 6.35
C ASP A 197 27.71 27.06 7.78
N VAL A 198 27.41 28.30 8.22
CA VAL A 198 26.85 28.57 9.54
C VAL A 198 25.39 29.01 9.39
N ILE A 199 24.50 28.26 10.02
CA ILE A 199 23.09 28.61 10.15
C ILE A 199 22.80 29.04 11.59
N THR A 200 21.77 29.85 11.78
CA THR A 200 21.32 30.26 13.10
C THR A 200 19.93 29.67 13.35
N VAL A 201 19.79 28.85 14.37
CA VAL A 201 18.54 28.22 14.79
C VAL A 201 18.19 28.75 16.17
N ASP A 202 17.08 29.47 16.29
CA ASP A 202 16.63 30.10 17.56
C ASP A 202 17.74 30.92 18.27
N GLY A 203 18.50 31.69 17.48
CA GLY A 203 19.60 32.50 17.99
C GLY A 203 20.93 31.74 18.24
N VAL A 204 20.94 30.42 18.13
CA VAL A 204 22.14 29.59 18.28
C VAL A 204 22.80 29.38 16.91
N ARG A 205 24.10 29.70 16.82
CA ARG A 205 24.88 29.47 15.60
C ARG A 205 25.38 28.05 15.54
N LEU A 206 25.03 27.34 14.46
CA LEU A 206 25.38 25.95 14.21
C LEU A 206 26.11 25.82 12.87
N THR A 207 27.15 25.02 12.84
CA THR A 207 27.93 24.72 11.60
C THR A 207 27.38 23.46 10.95
N VAL A 208 27.10 23.53 9.65
CA VAL A 208 26.62 22.38 8.87
C VAL A 208 27.75 21.38 8.71
N SER A 209 27.62 20.20 9.33
CA SER A 209 28.61 19.11 9.22
C SER A 209 28.29 18.12 8.11
N GLY A 210 27.02 18.04 7.71
CA GLY A 210 26.60 17.13 6.65
C GLY A 210 25.23 17.48 6.10
N ILE A 211 24.94 16.93 4.92
CA ILE A 211 23.65 17.03 4.23
C ILE A 211 23.20 15.61 3.94
N LEU A 212 21.93 15.31 4.26
CA LEU A 212 21.33 14.02 3.98
C LEU A 212 21.06 13.85 2.48
N LYS A 213 21.02 12.61 2.02
CA LYS A 213 20.48 12.29 0.70
C LYS A 213 19.01 12.63 0.67
N PRO A 214 18.47 13.09 -0.50
CA PRO A 214 17.03 13.22 -0.66
C PRO A 214 16.35 11.89 -0.29
N SER A 215 15.35 11.95 0.56
CA SER A 215 14.62 10.76 0.95
C SER A 215 13.80 10.25 -0.24
N VAL A 216 14.30 9.21 -0.90
CA VAL A 216 13.59 8.52 -1.98
C VAL A 216 12.47 7.70 -1.33
N GLY A 217 11.30 8.30 -1.18
CA GLY A 217 10.13 7.62 -0.61
C GLY A 217 9.75 8.03 0.80
N GLY A 218 10.32 9.10 1.34
CA GLY A 218 9.79 9.79 2.52
C GLY A 218 8.44 10.43 2.19
N ASN A 219 7.52 9.64 1.64
CA ASN A 219 6.23 10.17 1.30
C ASN A 219 5.28 10.09 2.48
N PRO A 220 4.80 11.24 2.92
CA PRO A 220 3.74 11.34 3.90
C PRO A 220 2.46 10.57 3.53
N ALA A 221 2.26 10.24 2.25
CA ALA A 221 1.02 9.62 1.79
C ALA A 221 0.80 8.19 2.30
N ILE A 222 1.84 7.42 2.59
CA ILE A 222 1.63 6.05 3.12
C ILE A 222 1.33 6.06 4.62
N GLY A 223 1.80 7.07 5.34
CA GLY A 223 1.49 7.24 6.78
C GLY A 223 0.23 8.05 7.03
N GLY A 224 -0.05 9.09 6.22
CA GLY A 224 -1.03 10.10 6.54
C GLY A 224 -2.49 9.66 6.45
N ASP A 225 -2.88 9.06 5.33
CA ASP A 225 -4.28 8.73 5.08
C ASP A 225 -4.64 7.26 5.36
N LEU A 226 -3.66 6.33 5.26
CA LEU A 226 -3.87 4.92 5.54
C LEU A 226 -3.73 4.55 7.01
N VAL A 227 -2.96 5.33 7.77
CA VAL A 227 -2.77 5.16 9.21
C VAL A 227 -3.34 6.39 9.90
N THR A 228 -4.58 6.33 10.34
CA THR A 228 -5.25 7.42 11.08
C THR A 228 -4.98 7.29 12.58
N GLY A 229 -4.68 8.42 13.24
CA GLY A 229 -4.48 8.52 14.68
C GLY A 229 -3.16 9.14 15.09
N GLN A 230 -3.00 9.47 16.36
CA GLN A 230 -1.82 10.15 16.92
C GLN A 230 -0.48 9.43 16.64
N GLY A 231 -0.51 8.11 16.48
CA GLY A 231 0.67 7.33 16.14
C GLY A 231 1.13 7.47 14.68
N ALA A 232 0.20 7.72 13.77
CA ALA A 232 0.50 7.97 12.37
C ALA A 232 1.24 9.29 12.17
N GLU A 233 0.78 10.36 12.82
CA GLU A 233 1.44 11.67 12.76
C GLU A 233 2.87 11.62 13.32
N ALA A 234 3.05 10.88 14.41
CA ALA A 234 4.36 10.69 15.01
C ALA A 234 5.31 9.94 14.06
N PHE A 235 4.84 8.86 13.45
CA PHE A 235 5.63 8.09 12.47
C PHE A 235 5.94 8.92 11.22
N GLN A 236 4.97 9.64 10.70
CA GLN A 236 5.13 10.53 9.56
C GLN A 236 6.14 11.65 9.82
N SER A 237 6.12 12.22 11.03
CA SER A 237 7.07 13.27 11.42
C SER A 237 8.53 12.77 11.48
N LEU A 238 8.74 11.48 11.75
CA LEU A 238 10.06 10.86 11.73
C LEU A 238 10.52 10.46 10.33
N ALA A 239 9.60 10.05 9.47
CA ALA A 239 9.90 9.55 8.13
C ALA A 239 10.30 10.66 7.13
N SER A 240 9.87 11.91 7.34
CA SER A 240 10.24 13.04 6.47
C SER A 240 11.53 13.70 6.94
N THR A 241 12.64 13.33 6.32
CA THR A 241 13.97 13.87 6.67
C THR A 241 14.37 15.09 5.85
N ASP A 242 13.75 15.35 4.69
CA ASP A 242 14.18 16.38 3.76
C ASP A 242 13.97 17.81 4.29
N ASP A 243 12.88 18.02 5.03
CA ASP A 243 12.48 19.33 5.57
C ASP A 243 12.82 19.49 7.04
N ALA A 244 13.89 18.84 7.50
CA ALA A 244 14.29 18.89 8.90
C ALA A 244 15.79 19.19 9.06
N VAL A 245 16.11 19.76 10.22
CA VAL A 245 17.45 20.00 10.71
C VAL A 245 17.73 19.01 11.84
N PHE A 246 18.84 18.30 11.79
CA PHE A 246 19.18 17.26 12.75
C PHE A 246 20.33 17.68 13.67
N VAL A 247 20.08 17.64 14.96
CA VAL A 247 21.06 17.86 16.02
C VAL A 247 21.03 16.65 16.95
N LEU A 248 22.18 16.10 17.32
CA LEU A 248 22.20 14.95 18.24
C LEU A 248 21.56 15.31 19.58
N HIS A 249 20.77 14.41 20.12
CA HIS A 249 20.03 14.59 21.38
C HIS A 249 20.95 14.97 22.54
N GLU A 250 22.15 14.40 22.57
CA GLU A 250 23.17 14.67 23.61
C GLU A 250 23.62 16.14 23.63
N HIS A 251 23.56 16.82 22.47
CA HIS A 251 23.90 18.23 22.36
C HIS A 251 22.69 19.17 22.55
N SER A 252 21.50 18.68 22.27
CA SER A 252 20.27 19.47 22.28
C SER A 252 19.96 20.04 23.67
N ALA A 253 20.24 19.30 24.73
CA ALA A 253 20.01 19.74 26.11
C ALA A 253 20.87 20.95 26.50
N ALA A 254 22.07 21.10 25.95
CA ALA A 254 22.93 22.25 26.17
C ALA A 254 22.52 23.47 25.33
N LEU A 255 22.01 23.22 24.11
CA LEU A 255 21.60 24.27 23.18
C LEU A 255 20.18 24.80 23.50
N TRP A 256 19.29 23.89 23.84
CA TRP A 256 17.87 24.15 24.13
C TRP A 256 17.42 23.34 25.35
N PRO A 257 17.53 23.86 26.55
CA PRO A 257 17.19 23.14 27.79
C PRO A 257 15.74 22.61 27.83
N ASP A 258 14.83 23.30 27.14
CA ASP A 258 13.42 22.89 27.03
C ASP A 258 13.16 21.71 26.11
N MET A 259 14.18 21.26 25.33
CA MET A 259 14.10 20.09 24.45
C MET A 259 14.53 18.77 25.11
N THR A 260 14.76 18.77 26.40
CA THR A 260 15.16 17.56 27.14
C THR A 260 14.06 16.49 27.21
N MET A 261 12.83 16.82 26.82
CA MET A 261 11.70 15.89 26.83
C MET A 261 11.66 15.10 25.51
N SER A 262 11.78 13.79 25.62
CA SER A 262 11.61 12.92 24.46
C SER A 262 10.18 12.96 23.95
N SER A 263 9.98 13.38 22.71
CA SER A 263 8.66 13.36 22.09
C SER A 263 8.25 11.94 21.71
N ILE A 264 9.21 11.12 21.25
CA ILE A 264 8.99 9.74 20.84
C ILE A 264 10.16 8.89 21.33
N VAL A 265 9.87 7.69 21.81
CA VAL A 265 10.90 6.72 22.18
C VAL A 265 10.69 5.44 21.36
N ALA A 266 11.68 5.05 20.61
CA ALA A 266 11.69 3.77 19.89
C ALA A 266 12.31 2.69 20.79
N VAL A 267 11.63 1.57 20.90
CA VAL A 267 12.05 0.44 21.73
C VAL A 267 12.09 -0.79 20.86
N ARG A 268 13.23 -1.50 20.81
CA ARG A 268 13.33 -2.79 20.12
C ARG A 268 13.14 -3.92 21.11
N ILE A 269 12.24 -4.83 20.77
CA ILE A 269 11.94 -6.03 21.54
C ILE A 269 12.81 -7.18 21.02
N ARG A 270 13.25 -8.05 21.91
CA ARG A 270 14.03 -9.24 21.55
C ARG A 270 13.23 -10.16 20.65
N THR A 271 13.83 -10.60 19.55
CA THR A 271 13.22 -11.52 18.61
C THR A 271 12.74 -12.80 19.31
N GLY A 272 11.51 -13.21 19.01
CA GLY A 272 10.90 -14.43 19.58
C GLY A 272 10.09 -14.20 20.86
N ILE A 273 9.98 -12.98 21.37
CA ILE A 273 9.08 -12.63 22.48
C ILE A 273 7.80 -12.01 21.91
N SER A 274 6.67 -12.26 22.56
CA SER A 274 5.40 -11.66 22.17
C SER A 274 5.42 -10.16 22.35
N VAL A 275 5.21 -9.42 21.25
CA VAL A 275 5.15 -7.94 21.26
C VAL A 275 3.99 -7.47 22.15
N THR A 276 2.84 -8.14 22.09
CA THR A 276 1.65 -7.78 22.89
C THR A 276 1.89 -7.90 24.40
N GLU A 277 2.53 -8.99 24.83
CA GLU A 277 2.86 -9.21 26.24
C GLU A 277 3.90 -8.19 26.74
N THR A 278 4.88 -7.86 25.88
CA THR A 278 5.89 -6.85 26.20
C THR A 278 5.28 -5.46 26.30
N ILE A 279 4.29 -5.14 25.47
CA ILE A 279 3.56 -3.85 25.55
C ILE A 279 2.85 -3.72 26.90
N GLU A 280 2.25 -4.78 27.43
CA GLU A 280 1.63 -4.75 28.77
C GLU A 280 2.68 -4.48 29.88
N GLN A 281 3.86 -5.09 29.76
CA GLN A 281 4.97 -4.82 30.69
C GLN A 281 5.48 -3.38 30.58
N ILE A 282 5.60 -2.84 29.35
CA ILE A 282 5.99 -1.46 29.11
C ILE A 282 4.96 -0.51 29.72
N ASN A 283 3.67 -0.74 29.54
CA ASN A 283 2.61 0.07 30.15
C ASN A 283 2.72 0.09 31.68
N GLY A 284 2.92 -1.07 32.32
CA GLY A 284 3.14 -1.14 33.75
C GLY A 284 4.38 -0.36 34.21
N ALA A 285 5.48 -0.45 33.46
CA ALA A 285 6.70 0.28 33.75
C ALA A 285 6.53 1.81 33.59
N LEU A 286 5.79 2.25 32.59
CA LEU A 286 5.47 3.67 32.37
C LEU A 286 4.59 4.24 33.48
N GLU A 287 3.58 3.48 33.93
CA GLU A 287 2.73 3.87 35.05
C GLU A 287 3.54 4.03 36.35
N LEU A 288 4.49 3.12 36.62
CA LEU A 288 5.38 3.23 37.79
C LEU A 288 6.24 4.49 37.76
N GLN A 289 6.66 4.92 36.57
CA GLN A 289 7.42 6.16 36.37
C GLN A 289 6.52 7.41 36.35
N GLY A 290 5.20 7.24 36.38
CA GLY A 290 4.22 8.32 36.27
C GLY A 290 4.22 9.01 34.93
N LEU A 291 4.60 8.27 33.88
CA LEU A 291 4.64 8.73 32.49
C LEU A 291 3.38 8.28 31.76
N ARG A 292 2.79 9.20 31.01
CA ARG A 292 1.65 8.91 30.12
C ARG A 292 2.14 8.85 28.68
N MET A 293 2.51 7.65 28.24
CA MET A 293 2.92 7.37 26.87
C MET A 293 2.12 6.19 26.32
N THR A 294 1.80 6.25 25.05
CA THR A 294 1.08 5.18 24.37
C THR A 294 2.06 4.35 23.53
N PRO A 295 2.19 3.05 23.79
CA PRO A 295 2.98 2.17 22.96
C PRO A 295 2.25 1.84 21.65
N ILE A 296 2.93 2.07 20.53
CA ILE A 296 2.44 1.77 19.18
C ILE A 296 3.37 0.74 18.56
N SER A 297 2.85 -0.45 18.32
CA SER A 297 3.62 -1.52 17.67
C SER A 297 3.65 -1.33 16.16
N THR A 298 4.84 -1.37 15.57
CA THR A 298 5.04 -1.38 14.10
C THR A 298 4.32 -2.57 13.46
N GLN A 299 4.30 -3.71 14.15
CA GLN A 299 3.56 -4.90 13.69
C GLN A 299 2.05 -4.63 13.65
N ALA A 300 1.48 -4.02 14.69
CA ALA A 300 0.05 -3.70 14.71
C ALA A 300 -0.33 -2.68 13.63
N LEU A 301 0.55 -1.72 13.33
CA LEU A 301 0.37 -0.80 12.22
C LEU A 301 0.38 -1.54 10.87
N ALA A 302 1.35 -2.42 10.65
CA ALA A 302 1.43 -3.23 9.43
C ALA A 302 0.19 -4.10 9.24
N ASP A 303 -0.29 -4.78 10.30
CA ASP A 303 -1.50 -5.59 10.29
C ASP A 303 -2.76 -4.76 9.97
N ASN A 304 -2.82 -3.54 10.48
CA ASN A 304 -3.95 -2.64 10.24
C ASN A 304 -3.99 -2.16 8.78
N VAL A 305 -2.84 -1.78 8.23
CA VAL A 305 -2.69 -1.43 6.82
C VAL A 305 -3.07 -2.62 5.93
N GLN A 306 -2.59 -3.82 6.26
CA GLN A 306 -2.91 -5.04 5.51
C GLN A 306 -4.41 -5.34 5.52
N ARG A 307 -5.09 -5.18 6.65
CA ARG A 307 -6.56 -5.34 6.74
C ARG A 307 -7.29 -4.31 5.89
N THR A 308 -6.86 -3.05 5.94
CA THR A 308 -7.49 -1.97 5.16
C THR A 308 -7.31 -2.21 3.67
N LEU A 309 -6.10 -2.55 3.22
CA LEU A 309 -5.85 -2.89 1.81
C LEU A 309 -6.64 -4.13 1.37
N GLY A 310 -6.74 -5.15 2.24
CA GLY A 310 -7.56 -6.33 1.98
C GLY A 310 -9.06 -6.01 1.81
N MET A 311 -9.61 -5.06 2.58
CA MET A 311 -11.00 -4.60 2.38
C MET A 311 -11.17 -3.90 1.02
N VAL A 312 -10.24 -3.04 0.65
CA VAL A 312 -10.25 -2.38 -0.67
C VAL A 312 -10.15 -3.41 -1.79
N GLU A 313 -9.25 -4.40 -1.66
CA GLU A 313 -9.12 -5.48 -2.64
C GLU A 313 -10.43 -6.27 -2.83
N ILE A 314 -11.13 -6.60 -1.74
CA ILE A 314 -12.43 -7.29 -1.81
C ILE A 314 -13.45 -6.46 -2.61
N VAL A 315 -13.53 -5.16 -2.37
CA VAL A 315 -14.44 -4.27 -3.10
C VAL A 315 -14.07 -4.24 -4.59
N LEU A 316 -12.81 -4.07 -4.92
CA LEU A 316 -12.33 -4.02 -6.31
C LEU A 316 -12.57 -5.35 -7.04
N VAL A 317 -12.29 -6.48 -6.40
CA VAL A 317 -12.55 -7.82 -6.96
C VAL A 317 -14.05 -8.05 -7.13
N SER A 318 -14.88 -7.52 -6.23
CA SER A 318 -16.34 -7.61 -6.37
C SER A 318 -16.84 -6.85 -7.61
N ILE A 319 -16.35 -5.64 -7.85
CA ILE A 319 -16.67 -4.84 -9.05
C ILE A 319 -16.21 -5.56 -10.33
N ALA A 320 -15.00 -6.07 -10.32
CA ALA A 320 -14.46 -6.82 -11.45
C ALA A 320 -15.23 -8.12 -11.72
N SER A 321 -15.70 -8.80 -10.65
CA SER A 321 -16.54 -9.99 -10.76
C SER A 321 -17.90 -9.68 -11.39
N ILE A 322 -18.52 -8.53 -11.07
CA ILE A 322 -19.74 -8.08 -11.72
C ILE A 322 -19.49 -7.86 -13.22
N SER A 323 -18.38 -7.24 -13.61
CA SER A 323 -17.99 -7.05 -15.01
C SER A 323 -17.86 -8.38 -15.73
N LEU A 324 -17.25 -9.37 -15.08
CA LEU A 324 -17.10 -10.71 -15.64
C LEU A 324 -18.43 -11.44 -15.79
N LEU A 325 -19.38 -11.26 -14.85
CA LEU A 325 -20.75 -11.77 -14.94
C LEU A 325 -21.50 -11.15 -16.12
N VAL A 326 -21.37 -9.85 -16.35
CA VAL A 326 -21.96 -9.17 -17.51
C VAL A 326 -21.39 -9.76 -18.81
N GLY A 327 -20.10 -10.02 -18.86
CA GLY A 327 -19.44 -10.74 -19.98
C GLY A 327 -20.02 -12.14 -20.20
N ALA A 328 -20.28 -12.89 -19.11
CA ALA A 328 -20.88 -14.23 -19.16
C ALA A 328 -22.32 -14.19 -19.70
N VAL A 329 -23.13 -13.21 -19.30
CA VAL A 329 -24.48 -13.01 -19.84
C VAL A 329 -24.43 -12.69 -21.35
N GLY A 330 -23.51 -11.81 -21.77
CA GLY A 330 -23.25 -11.54 -23.19
C GLY A 330 -22.86 -12.80 -23.95
N MET A 331 -22.03 -13.65 -23.35
CA MET A 331 -21.65 -14.95 -23.92
C MET A 331 -22.86 -15.89 -24.05
N MET A 332 -23.70 -15.99 -23.03
CA MET A 332 -24.93 -16.80 -23.07
C MET A 332 -25.85 -16.37 -24.21
N ASN A 333 -26.09 -15.06 -24.38
CA ASN A 333 -26.91 -14.53 -25.46
C ASN A 333 -26.32 -14.84 -26.85
N THR A 334 -25.01 -14.70 -27.00
CA THR A 334 -24.32 -15.02 -28.26
C THR A 334 -24.36 -16.52 -28.58
N MET A 335 -24.18 -17.38 -27.57
CA MET A 335 -24.28 -18.84 -27.76
C MET A 335 -25.70 -19.27 -28.10
N TYR A 336 -26.72 -18.67 -27.47
CA TYR A 336 -28.12 -18.93 -27.81
C TYR A 336 -28.43 -18.64 -29.28
N THR A 337 -28.02 -17.46 -29.76
CA THR A 337 -28.17 -17.11 -31.20
C THR A 337 -27.41 -18.05 -32.11
N SER A 338 -26.20 -18.47 -31.73
CA SER A 338 -25.37 -19.43 -32.46
C SER A 338 -26.05 -20.81 -32.58
N VAL A 339 -26.73 -21.26 -31.51
CA VAL A 339 -27.51 -22.49 -31.52
C VAL A 339 -28.67 -22.39 -32.51
N LEU A 340 -29.43 -21.27 -32.47
CA LEU A 340 -30.54 -21.05 -33.41
C LEU A 340 -30.08 -21.05 -34.87
N GLU A 341 -28.96 -20.38 -35.19
CA GLU A 341 -28.41 -20.35 -36.54
C GLU A 341 -27.90 -21.71 -37.02
N ARG A 342 -27.54 -22.64 -36.13
CA ARG A 342 -27.02 -23.98 -36.41
C ARG A 342 -28.04 -25.09 -36.17
N THR A 343 -29.31 -24.76 -36.00
CA THR A 343 -30.36 -25.73 -35.64
C THR A 343 -30.41 -26.88 -36.70
N ARG A 344 -30.29 -26.57 -37.98
CA ARG A 344 -30.26 -27.57 -39.07
C ARG A 344 -29.02 -28.48 -39.01
N GLU A 345 -27.85 -27.91 -38.69
CA GLU A 345 -26.60 -28.71 -38.52
C GLU A 345 -26.74 -29.68 -37.35
N ILE A 346 -27.35 -29.22 -36.24
CA ILE A 346 -27.64 -30.02 -35.05
C ILE A 346 -28.62 -31.15 -35.41
N GLY A 347 -29.66 -30.83 -36.18
CA GLY A 347 -30.63 -31.81 -36.67
C GLY A 347 -29.97 -32.92 -37.55
N ILE A 348 -29.05 -32.56 -38.45
CA ILE A 348 -28.27 -33.51 -39.25
C ILE A 348 -27.38 -34.40 -38.37
N LEU A 349 -26.67 -33.79 -37.39
CA LEU A 349 -25.80 -34.56 -36.50
C LEU A 349 -26.62 -35.59 -35.68
N LYS A 350 -27.79 -35.19 -35.19
CA LYS A 350 -28.68 -36.08 -34.43
C LYS A 350 -29.33 -37.17 -35.30
N SER A 351 -29.67 -36.88 -36.57
CA SER A 351 -30.21 -37.87 -37.52
C SER A 351 -29.19 -38.93 -37.90
N VAL A 352 -27.89 -38.60 -37.86
CA VAL A 352 -26.77 -39.56 -38.08
C VAL A 352 -26.42 -40.30 -36.78
N GLY A 353 -27.09 -40.01 -35.64
CA GLY A 353 -26.95 -40.79 -34.40
C GLY A 353 -26.12 -40.10 -33.31
N ALA A 354 -25.87 -38.81 -33.39
CA ALA A 354 -25.21 -38.08 -32.28
C ALA A 354 -26.09 -38.06 -31.05
N LYS A 355 -25.52 -38.41 -29.89
CA LYS A 355 -26.19 -38.40 -28.59
C LYS A 355 -26.27 -36.96 -28.04
N ASP A 356 -27.31 -36.66 -27.24
CA ASP A 356 -27.49 -35.35 -26.60
C ASP A 356 -26.26 -34.89 -25.83
N ARG A 357 -25.58 -35.79 -25.11
CA ARG A 357 -24.33 -35.50 -24.39
C ARG A 357 -23.19 -35.06 -25.30
N GLN A 358 -23.13 -35.52 -26.53
CA GLN A 358 -22.09 -35.16 -27.50
C GLN A 358 -22.34 -33.75 -28.04
N VAL A 359 -23.61 -33.42 -28.34
CA VAL A 359 -24.04 -32.08 -28.76
C VAL A 359 -23.78 -31.09 -27.60
N LEU A 360 -24.22 -31.44 -26.36
CA LEU A 360 -23.95 -30.61 -25.16
C LEU A 360 -22.43 -30.37 -25.01
N GLY A 361 -21.62 -31.42 -25.06
CA GLY A 361 -20.16 -31.33 -24.90
C GLY A 361 -19.51 -30.44 -25.96
N LEU A 362 -19.99 -30.49 -27.21
CA LEU A 362 -19.48 -29.65 -28.30
C LEU A 362 -19.66 -28.15 -27.98
N PHE A 363 -20.86 -27.75 -27.57
CA PHE A 363 -21.15 -26.33 -27.24
C PHE A 363 -20.51 -25.88 -25.95
N LEU A 364 -20.38 -26.75 -24.94
CA LEU A 364 -19.63 -26.45 -23.71
C LEU A 364 -18.14 -26.24 -23.98
N LEU A 365 -17.56 -27.05 -24.86
CA LEU A 365 -16.16 -26.85 -25.27
C LEU A 365 -15.98 -25.54 -26.04
N ASP A 366 -16.92 -25.22 -26.94
CA ASP A 366 -16.87 -23.97 -27.72
C ASP A 366 -16.93 -22.74 -26.81
N SER A 367 -17.88 -22.70 -25.85
CA SER A 367 -18.02 -21.62 -24.90
C SER A 367 -16.85 -21.58 -23.90
N GLY A 368 -16.34 -22.72 -23.42
CA GLY A 368 -15.16 -22.80 -22.57
C GLY A 368 -13.89 -22.28 -23.23
N LEU A 369 -13.69 -22.60 -24.53
CA LEU A 369 -12.57 -22.08 -25.33
C LEU A 369 -12.69 -20.57 -25.53
N MET A 370 -13.90 -20.02 -25.74
CA MET A 370 -14.11 -18.58 -25.81
C MET A 370 -13.78 -17.90 -24.48
N GLY A 371 -14.19 -18.50 -23.34
CA GLY A 371 -13.84 -18.04 -22.01
C GLY A 371 -12.34 -18.09 -21.75
N LEU A 372 -11.68 -19.17 -22.17
CA LEU A 372 -10.23 -19.32 -22.04
C LEU A 372 -9.47 -18.31 -22.91
N ALA A 373 -9.92 -18.06 -24.15
CA ALA A 373 -9.31 -17.07 -25.03
C ALA A 373 -9.50 -15.65 -24.47
N GLY A 374 -10.72 -15.30 -23.99
CA GLY A 374 -11.03 -14.02 -23.38
C GLY A 374 -10.23 -13.82 -22.08
N GLY A 375 -10.18 -14.83 -21.21
CA GLY A 375 -9.40 -14.81 -19.98
C GLY A 375 -7.90 -14.73 -20.19
N GLY A 376 -7.37 -15.49 -21.18
CA GLY A 376 -5.94 -15.45 -21.52
C GLY A 376 -5.50 -14.11 -22.09
N LEU A 377 -6.27 -13.57 -23.05
CA LEU A 377 -6.02 -12.23 -23.60
C LEU A 377 -6.23 -11.14 -22.52
N GLY A 378 -7.26 -11.28 -21.68
CA GLY A 378 -7.53 -10.39 -20.58
C GLY A 378 -6.40 -10.38 -19.56
N ALA A 379 -5.89 -11.56 -19.18
CA ALA A 379 -4.74 -11.66 -18.29
C ALA A 379 -3.49 -11.01 -18.87
N ALA A 380 -3.21 -11.23 -20.16
CA ALA A 380 -2.07 -10.59 -20.83
C ALA A 380 -2.20 -9.07 -20.87
N LEU A 381 -3.40 -8.55 -21.22
CA LEU A 381 -3.66 -7.10 -21.18
C LEU A 381 -3.63 -6.55 -19.78
N GLY A 382 -4.10 -7.31 -18.76
CA GLY A 382 -4.03 -6.94 -17.36
C GLY A 382 -2.59 -6.75 -16.87
N VAL A 383 -1.69 -7.64 -17.26
CA VAL A 383 -0.25 -7.49 -16.99
C VAL A 383 0.28 -6.20 -17.62
N VAL A 384 0.00 -5.96 -18.90
CA VAL A 384 0.45 -4.74 -19.59
C VAL A 384 -0.13 -3.49 -18.94
N ALA A 385 -1.44 -3.49 -18.64
CA ALA A 385 -2.12 -2.36 -17.99
C ALA A 385 -1.54 -2.07 -16.60
N SER A 386 -1.19 -3.11 -15.82
CA SER A 386 -0.55 -2.95 -14.50
C SER A 386 0.80 -2.23 -14.62
N PHE A 387 1.65 -2.61 -15.58
CA PHE A 387 2.93 -1.95 -15.81
C PHE A 387 2.76 -0.50 -16.29
N LEU A 388 1.79 -0.23 -17.17
CA LEU A 388 1.51 1.12 -17.64
C LEU A 388 0.95 2.05 -16.54
N SER A 389 0.32 1.48 -15.52
CA SER A 389 -0.23 2.23 -14.38
C SER A 389 0.78 2.47 -13.27
N THR A 390 1.97 1.85 -13.33
CA THR A 390 2.96 1.90 -12.24
C THR A 390 3.49 3.31 -12.02
N ASP A 391 3.97 4.00 -13.08
CA ASP A 391 4.56 5.32 -12.96
C ASP A 391 3.53 6.38 -12.51
N PRO A 392 2.35 6.54 -13.18
CA PRO A 392 1.38 7.56 -12.77
C PRO A 392 0.77 7.27 -11.37
N LEU A 393 0.67 6.00 -10.99
CA LEU A 393 0.17 5.65 -9.68
C LEU A 393 1.25 5.84 -8.60
N GLY A 394 2.49 5.51 -8.92
CA GLY A 394 3.65 5.75 -8.06
C GLY A 394 3.79 7.22 -7.71
N ASP A 395 3.69 8.11 -8.70
CA ASP A 395 3.73 9.57 -8.51
C ASP A 395 2.56 10.07 -7.66
N LEU A 396 1.36 9.51 -7.85
CA LEU A 396 0.16 9.90 -7.11
C LEU A 396 0.22 9.50 -5.63
N ILE A 397 0.69 8.28 -5.35
CA ILE A 397 0.84 7.77 -3.97
C ILE A 397 2.23 8.09 -3.39
N GLY A 398 3.13 8.71 -4.16
CA GLY A 398 4.48 9.09 -3.79
C GLY A 398 5.40 7.92 -3.44
N VAL A 399 5.12 6.74 -3.97
CA VAL A 399 5.95 5.55 -3.84
C VAL A 399 6.77 5.36 -5.11
N THR A 400 7.99 5.87 -5.11
CA THR A 400 8.86 5.86 -6.30
C THR A 400 9.31 4.45 -6.74
N THR A 401 9.14 3.43 -5.90
CA THR A 401 9.57 2.04 -6.18
C THR A 401 8.40 1.06 -6.03
N PHE A 402 7.30 1.36 -6.69
CA PHE A 402 6.16 0.45 -6.76
C PHE A 402 6.29 -0.46 -7.98
N ALA A 403 6.20 -1.76 -7.78
CA ALA A 403 6.15 -2.75 -8.86
C ALA A 403 4.93 -3.66 -8.69
N PRO A 404 4.12 -3.86 -9.74
CA PRO A 404 2.99 -4.78 -9.67
C PRO A 404 3.50 -6.21 -9.48
N VAL A 405 2.82 -6.98 -8.65
CA VAL A 405 3.20 -8.37 -8.34
C VAL A 405 2.19 -9.32 -8.95
N PHE A 406 2.71 -10.30 -9.69
CA PHE A 406 1.90 -11.30 -10.39
C PHE A 406 2.12 -12.68 -9.77
N PRO A 407 1.43 -13.03 -8.69
CA PRO A 407 1.50 -14.39 -8.18
C PRO A 407 0.91 -15.36 -9.20
N ALA A 408 1.53 -16.54 -9.37
CA ALA A 408 1.12 -17.51 -10.39
C ALA A 408 -0.36 -17.95 -10.24
N TRP A 409 -0.88 -17.97 -9.00
CA TRP A 409 -2.30 -18.29 -8.77
C TRP A 409 -3.25 -17.24 -9.36
N LEU A 410 -2.86 -15.96 -9.43
CA LEU A 410 -3.68 -14.88 -9.98
C LEU A 410 -3.92 -15.10 -11.47
N LEU A 411 -2.86 -15.32 -12.24
CA LEU A 411 -2.97 -15.54 -13.69
C LEU A 411 -3.72 -16.83 -14.01
N ALA A 412 -3.35 -17.92 -13.33
CA ALA A 412 -4.02 -19.21 -13.50
C ALA A 412 -5.49 -19.15 -13.05
N GLY A 413 -5.75 -18.45 -11.94
CA GLY A 413 -7.10 -18.24 -11.40
C GLY A 413 -7.99 -17.40 -12.33
N ALA A 414 -7.48 -16.29 -12.85
CA ALA A 414 -8.22 -15.43 -13.79
C ALA A 414 -8.60 -16.19 -15.08
N VAL A 415 -7.65 -16.92 -15.68
CA VAL A 415 -7.89 -17.72 -16.87
C VAL A 415 -8.82 -18.90 -16.58
N GLY A 416 -8.61 -19.60 -15.45
CA GLY A 416 -9.45 -20.71 -15.02
C GLY A 416 -10.89 -20.29 -14.74
N LEU A 417 -11.06 -19.19 -14.00
CA LEU A 417 -12.37 -18.61 -13.69
C LEU A 417 -13.11 -18.19 -14.97
N SER A 418 -12.42 -17.54 -15.91
CA SER A 418 -12.99 -17.16 -17.20
C SER A 418 -13.42 -18.38 -18.03
N CYS A 419 -12.65 -19.46 -18.00
CA CYS A 419 -13.00 -20.71 -18.68
C CYS A 419 -14.25 -21.36 -18.04
N VAL A 420 -14.31 -21.40 -16.70
CA VAL A 420 -15.46 -21.96 -15.95
C VAL A 420 -16.71 -21.14 -16.22
N LEU A 421 -16.63 -19.81 -16.10
CA LEU A 421 -17.76 -18.91 -16.35
C LEU A 421 -18.21 -18.96 -17.81
N GLY A 422 -17.28 -19.06 -18.75
CA GLY A 422 -17.59 -19.28 -20.17
C GLY A 422 -18.36 -20.59 -20.40
N SER A 423 -17.92 -21.67 -19.78
CA SER A 423 -18.60 -22.97 -19.85
C SER A 423 -19.99 -22.92 -19.20
N LEU A 424 -20.12 -22.27 -18.04
CA LEU A 424 -21.41 -22.10 -17.35
C LEU A 424 -22.40 -21.24 -18.17
N ALA A 425 -21.90 -20.16 -18.78
CA ALA A 425 -22.71 -19.30 -19.65
C ALA A 425 -23.22 -20.05 -20.89
N GLY A 426 -22.43 -20.97 -21.43
CA GLY A 426 -22.82 -21.84 -22.53
C GLY A 426 -23.74 -23.00 -22.15
N LEU A 427 -23.89 -23.32 -20.86
CA LEU A 427 -24.60 -24.52 -20.40
C LEU A 427 -26.09 -24.51 -20.80
N TRP A 428 -26.79 -23.41 -20.55
CA TRP A 428 -28.23 -23.31 -20.88
C TRP A 428 -28.50 -23.38 -22.41
N PRO A 429 -27.81 -22.60 -23.26
CA PRO A 429 -27.97 -22.74 -24.69
C PRO A 429 -27.60 -24.14 -25.24
N ALA A 430 -26.51 -24.72 -24.74
CA ALA A 430 -26.04 -26.06 -25.12
C ALA A 430 -27.06 -27.14 -24.73
N TRP A 431 -27.67 -27.02 -23.57
CA TRP A 431 -28.71 -27.93 -23.10
C TRP A 431 -29.96 -27.84 -23.99
N HIS A 432 -30.36 -26.61 -24.42
CA HIS A 432 -31.47 -26.39 -25.33
C HIS A 432 -31.17 -27.01 -26.70
N ALA A 433 -29.96 -26.78 -27.23
CA ALA A 433 -29.48 -27.39 -28.47
C ALA A 433 -29.54 -28.94 -28.44
N ALA A 434 -29.09 -29.53 -27.32
CA ALA A 434 -29.06 -30.98 -27.14
C ALA A 434 -30.46 -31.61 -27.11
N ARG A 435 -31.50 -30.89 -26.78
CA ARG A 435 -32.91 -31.36 -26.72
C ARG A 435 -33.73 -31.05 -27.95
N THR A 436 -33.17 -30.40 -28.98
CA THR A 436 -33.86 -30.10 -30.25
C THR A 436 -34.23 -31.39 -30.96
N ASP A 437 -35.51 -31.50 -31.37
CA ASP A 437 -35.97 -32.64 -32.15
C ASP A 437 -35.38 -32.60 -33.58
N PRO A 438 -34.75 -33.68 -34.06
CA PRO A 438 -34.20 -33.75 -35.41
C PRO A 438 -35.22 -33.46 -36.52
N VAL A 439 -36.49 -33.88 -36.36
CA VAL A 439 -37.54 -33.68 -37.37
C VAL A 439 -37.88 -32.20 -37.49
N THR A 440 -38.10 -31.52 -36.39
CA THR A 440 -38.39 -30.08 -36.36
C THR A 440 -37.20 -29.23 -36.79
N ALA A 441 -35.96 -29.68 -36.46
CA ALA A 441 -34.73 -29.00 -36.82
C ALA A 441 -34.46 -29.06 -38.35
N LEU A 442 -34.84 -30.14 -39.01
CA LEU A 442 -34.68 -30.31 -40.46
C LEU A 442 -35.80 -29.63 -41.26
N ALA A 443 -36.98 -29.41 -40.63
CA ALA A 443 -38.10 -28.72 -41.25
C ALA A 443 -38.05 -27.17 -41.10
N ALA A 444 -37.09 -26.65 -40.28
CA ALA A 444 -36.86 -25.22 -40.14
C ALA A 444 -36.17 -24.69 -41.43
N GLU A 445 -36.82 -23.78 -42.14
CA GLU A 445 -36.23 -23.05 -43.28
C GLU A 445 -35.24 -21.95 -42.82
#